data_c24fca831c072b562c6fd375d684c1b0
#
_entry.id   c24fca831c072b562c6fd375d684c1b0
#
_cell.length_a   1.000
_cell.length_b   1.000
_cell.length_c   1.000
_cell.angle_alpha   90.00
_cell.angle_beta   90.00
_cell.angle_gamma   90.00
#
_symmetry.space_group_name_H-M   'P 1'
#
loop_
_entity.id
_entity.type
_entity.pdbx_description
1 polymer ?
#
loop_
_entity_poly.entity_id
_entity_poly.type
_entity_poly.pdbx_seq_one_letter_code
_entity_poly.pdbx_strand_id
1 'polypeptide(L)'
;MRVVLLEHPREASEAHFNDIANTPLWSCLMTGYAGAGLLRAGIEADIVDAARGTFAQTLRSLADNTSPDLLAVHAVYFWEGTTALFRMLSDLRNHCFDAPICLYGFFPGLVWKEILDYCPAVDYVIVGEPEETLLDLARCVEAAGEVRVEGVAQRLHGKASLARMRPLCESPDRLAFPLRPFVESEETVSILASRGCYNQCSFCLVPALDQGKTRWRGRSPENVSAEISELVSMGKKDFYFVDPNFVGPGPEGKKRSVVLARRLRDLGITFGMETRANDVTPGLVGELVKAGLTRLLLGIESGRPDVLRRLGKHISITCNERAIATVREAGLEPEIGFIMFDAASTLNDIADNLKFLERNGLLDILGRTANLLCHEHIAFKGTPGYLAALEQDTIIPQGLFGFEGLLLYKDYRVGWLAGVMKKLCHFLLREMEKPFSPVYWAGESVRSGPHRAANDLLVEIFKRMLDFAEKLTSPPDGNWTEGLAAGLMDELHKTFVKSPKEAHVDRNLRH
;
A
#
# COMPACT_ATOMS: atom_id res chain seq x y z
N MET A 1 25.02 23.32 -2.59
CA MET A 1 24.24 22.59 -1.58
C MET A 1 24.03 21.16 -2.04
N ARG A 2 24.19 20.19 -1.13
CA ARG A 2 23.98 18.76 -1.37
C ARG A 2 22.88 18.22 -0.43
N VAL A 3 21.85 17.60 -1.01
CA VAL A 3 20.76 16.96 -0.28
C VAL A 3 20.88 15.46 -0.46
N VAL A 4 20.88 14.72 0.64
CA VAL A 4 20.74 13.26 0.60
C VAL A 4 19.30 12.88 0.91
N LEU A 5 18.71 12.11 0.00
CA LEU A 5 17.37 11.56 0.16
C LEU A 5 17.49 10.08 0.55
N LEU A 6 17.06 9.76 1.76
CA LEU A 6 17.16 8.42 2.34
C LEU A 6 15.81 7.71 2.31
N GLU A 7 15.76 6.53 1.68
CA GLU A 7 14.63 5.63 1.78
C GLU A 7 14.67 4.82 3.05
N HIS A 8 13.58 4.86 3.83
CA HIS A 8 13.43 4.04 5.03
C HIS A 8 13.40 2.55 4.67
N PRO A 9 14.17 1.69 5.37
CA PRO A 9 14.12 0.26 5.15
C PRO A 9 12.73 -0.29 5.48
N ARG A 10 12.29 -1.25 4.66
CA ARG A 10 10.93 -1.82 4.70
C ARG A 10 11.03 -3.33 4.90
N GLU A 11 11.41 -3.74 6.10
CA GLU A 11 11.44 -5.14 6.48
C GLU A 11 10.13 -5.49 7.16
N ALA A 12 9.31 -6.33 6.54
CA ALA A 12 8.06 -6.79 7.13
C ALA A 12 8.33 -7.61 8.39
N SER A 13 7.60 -7.32 9.45
CA SER A 13 7.62 -8.14 10.66
C SER A 13 6.82 -9.43 10.47
N GLU A 14 7.05 -10.42 11.33
CA GLU A 14 6.28 -11.67 11.28
C GLU A 14 4.77 -11.46 11.45
N ALA A 15 4.37 -10.45 12.21
CA ALA A 15 2.96 -10.15 12.46
C ALA A 15 2.28 -9.44 11.29
N HIS A 16 3.06 -8.66 10.52
CA HIS A 16 2.56 -7.75 9.48
C HIS A 16 3.14 -8.04 8.08
N PHE A 17 3.60 -9.27 7.84
CA PHE A 17 4.27 -9.64 6.60
C PHE A 17 3.40 -9.46 5.36
N ASN A 18 2.09 -9.45 5.51
CA ASN A 18 1.10 -9.31 4.44
C ASN A 18 0.37 -7.95 4.45
N ASP A 19 0.69 -7.07 5.38
CA ASP A 19 0.05 -5.76 5.50
C ASP A 19 0.79 -4.73 4.64
N ILE A 20 0.47 -4.68 3.35
CA ILE A 20 1.13 -3.83 2.34
C ILE A 20 0.48 -2.46 2.15
N ALA A 21 -0.49 -2.10 2.99
CA ALA A 21 -1.41 -0.97 2.78
C ALA A 21 -0.73 0.39 2.51
N ASN A 22 0.53 0.58 2.86
CA ASN A 22 1.22 1.87 2.74
C ASN A 22 2.66 1.78 2.20
N THR A 23 3.11 0.61 1.79
CA THR A 23 4.46 0.44 1.26
C THR A 23 4.43 0.55 -0.26
N PRO A 24 5.24 1.43 -0.86
CA PRO A 24 5.51 1.33 -2.29
C PRO A 24 6.08 -0.06 -2.56
N LEU A 25 5.42 -0.80 -3.44
CA LEU A 25 5.79 -2.20 -3.71
C LEU A 25 7.18 -2.33 -4.32
N TRP A 26 7.64 -1.26 -5.00
CA TRP A 26 8.86 -1.32 -5.81
C TRP A 26 9.83 -0.20 -5.43
N SER A 27 9.92 0.84 -6.22
CA SER A 27 10.77 2.00 -5.92
C SER A 27 9.96 3.14 -5.30
N CYS A 28 10.60 3.96 -4.47
CA CYS A 28 9.95 5.15 -3.94
C CYS A 28 9.92 6.27 -4.99
N LEU A 29 8.80 6.39 -5.69
CA LEU A 29 8.61 7.45 -6.67
C LEU A 29 8.58 8.85 -6.06
N MET A 30 8.08 8.99 -4.83
CA MET A 30 8.03 10.28 -4.13
C MET A 30 9.44 10.87 -3.98
N THR A 31 10.39 10.05 -3.53
CA THR A 31 11.81 10.44 -3.41
C THR A 31 12.41 10.74 -4.78
N GLY A 32 12.12 9.93 -5.79
CA GLY A 32 12.57 10.14 -7.15
C GLY A 32 12.10 11.47 -7.74
N TYR A 33 10.83 11.84 -7.56
CA TYR A 33 10.29 13.13 -7.98
C TYR A 33 10.91 14.31 -7.23
N ALA A 34 11.07 14.18 -5.90
CA ALA A 34 11.71 15.21 -5.09
C ALA A 34 13.17 15.44 -5.52
N GLY A 35 13.94 14.37 -5.69
CA GLY A 35 15.33 14.43 -6.16
C GLY A 35 15.45 15.05 -7.56
N ALA A 36 14.57 14.68 -8.49
CA ALA A 36 14.55 15.29 -9.83
C ALA A 36 14.23 16.78 -9.79
N GLY A 37 13.34 17.21 -8.89
CA GLY A 37 13.04 18.63 -8.65
C GLY A 37 14.26 19.41 -8.17
N LEU A 38 15.03 18.85 -7.23
CA LEU A 38 16.26 19.43 -6.71
C LEU A 38 17.33 19.56 -7.81
N LEU A 39 17.59 18.48 -8.56
CA LEU A 39 18.60 18.51 -9.65
C LEU A 39 18.24 19.53 -10.73
N ARG A 40 16.96 19.61 -11.12
CA ARG A 40 16.50 20.61 -12.10
C ARG A 40 16.70 22.04 -11.61
N ALA A 41 16.70 22.25 -10.30
CA ALA A 41 16.97 23.56 -9.69
C ALA A 41 18.47 23.83 -9.42
N GLY A 42 19.36 22.93 -9.81
CA GLY A 42 20.82 23.06 -9.61
C GLY A 42 21.30 22.67 -8.22
N ILE A 43 20.48 21.98 -7.43
CA ILE A 43 20.84 21.44 -6.11
C ILE A 43 21.25 19.98 -6.30
N GLU A 44 22.43 19.62 -5.79
CA GLU A 44 22.93 18.24 -5.82
C GLU A 44 22.05 17.34 -4.97
N ALA A 45 21.61 16.20 -5.52
CA ALA A 45 20.68 15.29 -4.86
C ALA A 45 21.12 13.83 -5.07
N ASP A 46 21.37 13.14 -3.96
CA ASP A 46 21.72 11.72 -3.95
C ASP A 46 20.59 10.91 -3.29
N ILE A 47 20.20 9.82 -3.92
CA ILE A 47 19.21 8.88 -3.36
C ILE A 47 19.93 7.66 -2.79
N VAL A 48 19.70 7.38 -1.51
CA VAL A 48 20.22 6.23 -0.79
C VAL A 48 19.04 5.35 -0.38
N ASP A 49 19.03 4.09 -0.82
CA ASP A 49 18.02 3.11 -0.43
C ASP A 49 18.55 2.22 0.69
N ALA A 50 18.06 2.43 1.90
CA ALA A 50 18.48 1.67 3.06
C ALA A 50 18.02 0.20 3.04
N ALA A 51 17.09 -0.18 2.17
CA ALA A 51 16.72 -1.58 1.96
C ALA A 51 17.80 -2.38 1.22
N ARG A 52 18.78 -1.70 0.58
CA ARG A 52 19.89 -2.32 -0.17
C ARG A 52 21.16 -2.57 0.66
N GLY A 53 21.08 -2.34 1.95
CA GLY A 53 22.15 -2.57 2.92
C GLY A 53 21.58 -2.58 4.32
N THR A 54 22.43 -2.72 5.35
CA THR A 54 21.92 -2.47 6.68
C THR A 54 21.76 -0.95 6.86
N PHE A 55 20.63 -0.53 7.38
CA PHE A 55 20.36 0.88 7.67
C PHE A 55 21.45 1.50 8.56
N ALA A 56 21.97 0.73 9.51
CA ALA A 56 23.09 1.16 10.35
C ALA A 56 24.39 1.41 9.56
N GLN A 57 24.67 0.63 8.51
CA GLN A 57 25.81 0.87 7.61
C GLN A 57 25.61 2.14 6.83
N THR A 58 24.40 2.37 6.31
CA THR A 58 24.04 3.58 5.57
C THR A 58 24.21 4.82 6.43
N LEU A 59 23.72 4.82 7.68
CA LEU A 59 23.88 5.96 8.58
C LEU A 59 25.34 6.22 8.97
N ARG A 60 26.13 5.19 9.19
CA ARG A 60 27.59 5.36 9.44
C ARG A 60 28.29 5.95 8.22
N SER A 61 27.97 5.48 7.03
CA SER A 61 28.51 6.04 5.79
C SER A 61 28.16 7.52 5.62
N LEU A 62 26.96 7.94 5.99
CA LEU A 62 26.52 9.33 5.98
C LEU A 62 27.28 10.18 7.03
N ALA A 63 27.59 9.60 8.19
CA ALA A 63 28.34 10.30 9.23
C ALA A 63 29.84 10.41 8.89
N ASP A 64 30.45 9.36 8.32
CA ASP A 64 31.91 9.26 8.15
C ASP A 64 32.42 9.90 6.84
N ASN A 65 31.67 9.90 5.73
CA ASN A 65 32.25 10.16 4.41
C ASN A 65 31.76 11.39 3.66
N THR A 66 30.58 11.90 3.94
CA THR A 66 30.05 13.07 3.23
C THR A 66 28.87 13.65 4.00
N SER A 67 29.11 14.57 4.90
CA SER A 67 28.01 15.28 5.54
C SER A 67 27.18 16.02 4.47
N PRO A 68 25.91 15.67 4.24
CA PRO A 68 25.05 16.47 3.39
C PRO A 68 24.75 17.82 4.09
N ASP A 69 24.32 18.82 3.31
CA ASP A 69 23.78 20.04 3.87
C ASP A 69 22.35 19.88 4.40
N LEU A 70 21.63 18.84 3.93
CA LEU A 70 20.30 18.45 4.37
C LEU A 70 20.11 16.93 4.16
N LEU A 71 19.68 16.24 5.21
CA LEU A 71 19.22 14.84 5.14
C LEU A 71 17.70 14.81 5.08
N ALA A 72 17.15 14.38 3.96
CA ALA A 72 15.70 14.20 3.77
C ALA A 72 15.36 12.71 3.80
N VAL A 73 14.54 12.27 4.76
CA VAL A 73 14.20 10.86 4.96
C VAL A 73 12.75 10.62 4.57
N HIS A 74 12.54 9.77 3.58
CA HIS A 74 11.21 9.24 3.29
C HIS A 74 10.86 8.19 4.35
N ALA A 75 9.96 8.54 5.25
CA ALA A 75 9.54 7.65 6.32
C ALA A 75 8.15 7.08 6.03
N VAL A 76 8.04 5.76 6.16
CA VAL A 76 6.77 5.04 6.10
C VAL A 76 6.43 4.49 7.48
N TYR A 77 5.15 4.28 7.75
CA TYR A 77 4.76 3.52 8.94
C TYR A 77 5.08 2.05 8.72
N PHE A 78 5.92 1.53 9.57
CA PHE A 78 6.42 0.16 9.43
C PHE A 78 6.41 -0.56 10.78
N TRP A 79 5.32 -0.41 11.50
CA TRP A 79 5.07 -0.98 12.82
C TRP A 79 6.28 -0.85 13.75
N GLU A 80 6.85 -1.94 14.24
CA GLU A 80 8.01 -1.94 15.12
C GLU A 80 9.25 -1.30 14.48
N GLY A 81 9.41 -1.45 13.16
CA GLY A 81 10.50 -0.85 12.39
C GLY A 81 10.48 0.67 12.41
N THR A 82 9.30 1.28 12.57
CA THR A 82 9.17 2.75 12.67
C THR A 82 9.88 3.29 13.92
N THR A 83 9.80 2.60 15.05
CA THR A 83 10.52 2.98 16.27
C THR A 83 12.04 2.87 16.09
N ALA A 84 12.51 1.87 15.35
CA ALA A 84 13.92 1.69 15.03
C ALA A 84 14.46 2.88 14.23
N LEU A 85 13.70 3.41 13.24
CA LEU A 85 14.08 4.62 12.50
C LEU A 85 14.39 5.79 13.46
N PHE A 86 13.50 6.10 14.39
CA PHE A 86 13.70 7.26 15.29
C PHE A 86 14.90 7.08 16.23
N ARG A 87 15.14 5.85 16.71
CA ARG A 87 16.35 5.54 17.48
C ARG A 87 17.61 5.82 16.67
N MET A 88 17.65 5.36 15.42
CA MET A 88 18.79 5.51 14.55
C MET A 88 19.04 6.98 14.18
N LEU A 89 17.99 7.80 13.99
CA LEU A 89 18.15 9.25 13.78
C LEU A 89 18.73 9.94 15.04
N SER A 90 18.32 9.49 16.22
CA SER A 90 18.89 9.99 17.47
C SER A 90 20.37 9.58 17.65
N ASP A 91 20.70 8.34 17.31
CA ASP A 91 22.08 7.84 17.33
C ASP A 91 22.95 8.60 16.33
N LEU A 92 22.43 8.93 15.14
CA LEU A 92 23.13 9.75 14.15
C LEU A 92 23.52 11.12 14.73
N ARG A 93 22.61 11.79 15.43
CA ARG A 93 22.91 13.04 16.15
C ARG A 93 23.99 12.87 17.22
N ASN A 94 23.94 11.79 17.98
CA ASN A 94 24.94 11.49 19.01
C ASN A 94 26.35 11.26 18.46
N HIS A 95 26.46 10.94 17.15
CA HIS A 95 27.73 10.79 16.42
C HIS A 95 28.13 12.05 15.66
N CYS A 96 27.74 13.24 16.14
CA CYS A 96 28.11 14.55 15.60
C CYS A 96 27.64 14.81 14.16
N PHE A 97 26.49 14.31 13.80
CA PHE A 97 25.83 14.65 12.54
C PHE A 97 25.05 15.98 12.71
N ASP A 98 25.59 17.06 12.14
CA ASP A 98 25.07 18.42 12.35
C ASP A 98 24.07 18.87 11.28
N ALA A 99 24.02 18.24 10.11
CA ALA A 99 23.09 18.62 9.05
C ALA A 99 21.62 18.50 9.50
N PRO A 100 20.74 19.41 9.09
CA PRO A 100 19.31 19.31 9.37
C PRO A 100 18.73 18.00 8.85
N ILE A 101 17.79 17.41 9.63
CA ILE A 101 17.07 16.20 9.28
C ILE A 101 15.61 16.54 9.03
N CYS A 102 15.12 16.24 7.82
CA CYS A 102 13.74 16.45 7.38
C CYS A 102 13.08 15.10 7.10
N LEU A 103 11.92 14.85 7.70
CA LEU A 103 11.09 13.70 7.35
C LEU A 103 9.99 14.08 6.36
N TYR A 104 9.66 13.19 5.42
CA TYR A 104 8.55 13.35 4.49
C TYR A 104 7.90 11.99 4.18
N GLY A 105 6.70 12.04 3.63
CA GLY A 105 5.90 10.87 3.29
C GLY A 105 4.52 10.91 3.95
N PHE A 106 3.74 9.87 3.73
CA PHE A 106 2.37 9.80 4.24
C PHE A 106 2.33 9.78 5.76
N PHE A 107 3.09 8.88 6.36
CA PHE A 107 3.14 8.74 7.80
C PHE A 107 3.61 10.02 8.50
N PRO A 108 4.78 10.60 8.18
CA PRO A 108 5.22 11.83 8.85
C PRO A 108 4.25 12.99 8.68
N GLY A 109 3.67 13.13 7.49
CA GLY A 109 2.72 14.21 7.20
C GLY A 109 1.46 14.18 8.06
N LEU A 110 1.02 12.99 8.51
CA LEU A 110 -0.16 12.82 9.35
C LEU A 110 0.12 12.92 10.86
N VAL A 111 1.37 12.68 11.28
CA VAL A 111 1.78 12.69 12.70
C VAL A 111 2.95 13.64 12.98
N TRP A 112 3.07 14.70 12.19
CA TRP A 112 4.19 15.64 12.25
C TRP A 112 4.40 16.27 13.65
N LYS A 113 3.29 16.51 14.36
CA LYS A 113 3.30 17.06 15.72
C LYS A 113 3.97 16.11 16.70
N GLU A 114 3.49 14.89 16.72
CA GLU A 114 3.97 13.82 17.57
C GLU A 114 5.44 13.51 17.26
N ILE A 115 5.85 13.53 16.01
CA ILE A 115 7.25 13.35 15.58
C ILE A 115 8.13 14.44 16.18
N LEU A 116 7.77 15.70 15.99
CA LEU A 116 8.56 16.82 16.47
C LEU A 116 8.63 16.87 18.00
N ASP A 117 7.57 16.46 18.69
CA ASP A 117 7.57 16.38 20.17
C ASP A 117 8.37 15.18 20.68
N TYR A 118 8.40 14.07 19.94
CA TYR A 118 9.04 12.82 20.35
C TYR A 118 10.54 12.74 20.04
N CYS A 119 10.98 13.21 18.87
CA CYS A 119 12.34 13.02 18.38
C CYS A 119 13.06 14.36 18.15
N PRO A 120 13.89 14.83 19.11
CA PRO A 120 14.67 16.06 18.95
C PRO A 120 15.63 16.05 17.77
N ALA A 121 16.05 14.87 17.30
CA ALA A 121 16.95 14.74 16.14
C ALA A 121 16.32 15.19 14.83
N VAL A 122 14.98 15.18 14.74
CA VAL A 122 14.25 15.65 13.54
C VAL A 122 14.03 17.15 13.64
N ASP A 123 14.50 17.92 12.67
CA ASP A 123 14.35 19.39 12.61
C ASP A 123 13.06 19.78 11.90
N TYR A 124 12.75 19.09 10.80
CA TYR A 124 11.65 19.43 9.90
C TYR A 124 10.80 18.21 9.55
N VAL A 125 9.52 18.45 9.32
CA VAL A 125 8.60 17.46 8.72
C VAL A 125 7.84 18.13 7.58
N ILE A 126 7.88 17.52 6.38
CA ILE A 126 7.05 17.96 5.26
C ILE A 126 5.66 17.37 5.40
N VAL A 127 4.66 18.23 5.36
CA VAL A 127 3.24 17.89 5.40
C VAL A 127 2.64 18.13 4.01
N GLY A 128 2.30 17.06 3.32
CA GLY A 128 1.81 17.09 1.93
C GLY A 128 2.85 16.60 0.92
N GLU A 129 2.76 17.11 -0.32
CA GLU A 129 3.66 16.72 -1.42
C GLU A 129 5.06 17.31 -1.23
N PRO A 130 6.13 16.48 -1.31
CA PRO A 130 7.47 16.92 -0.94
C PRO A 130 8.21 17.68 -2.05
N GLU A 131 7.86 17.54 -3.32
CA GLU A 131 8.73 17.96 -4.43
C GLU A 131 9.09 19.44 -4.39
N GLU A 132 8.09 20.32 -4.38
CA GLU A 132 8.30 21.76 -4.30
C GLU A 132 8.64 22.21 -2.87
N THR A 133 8.10 21.52 -1.87
CA THR A 133 8.33 21.85 -0.45
C THR A 133 9.76 21.57 -0.04
N LEU A 134 10.33 20.45 -0.45
CA LEU A 134 11.73 20.10 -0.15
C LEU A 134 12.70 21.03 -0.88
N LEU A 135 12.39 21.43 -2.12
CA LEU A 135 13.18 22.39 -2.87
C LEU A 135 13.23 23.74 -2.15
N ASP A 136 12.11 24.26 -1.69
CA ASP A 136 12.07 25.54 -0.97
C ASP A 136 12.75 25.44 0.40
N LEU A 137 12.61 24.30 1.10
CA LEU A 137 13.33 24.04 2.35
C LEU A 137 14.85 24.03 2.11
N ALA A 138 15.31 23.32 1.08
CA ALA A 138 16.72 23.26 0.73
C ALA A 138 17.31 24.65 0.48
N ARG A 139 16.62 25.49 -0.27
CA ARG A 139 17.04 26.89 -0.52
C ARG A 139 17.10 27.73 0.76
N CYS A 140 16.15 27.55 1.68
CA CYS A 140 16.17 28.24 2.96
C CYS A 140 17.34 27.78 3.83
N VAL A 141 17.65 26.49 3.85
CA VAL A 141 18.82 25.93 4.57
C VAL A 141 20.12 26.46 3.97
N GLU A 142 20.27 26.48 2.63
CA GLU A 142 21.44 27.01 1.94
C GLU A 142 21.68 28.48 2.25
N ALA A 143 20.63 29.28 2.33
CA ALA A 143 20.70 30.70 2.67
C ALA A 143 20.93 30.95 4.18
N ALA A 144 21.01 29.92 5.01
CA ALA A 144 21.07 30.02 6.48
C ALA A 144 19.98 30.95 7.08
N GLY A 145 18.83 31.01 6.42
CA GLY A 145 17.71 31.87 6.78
C GLY A 145 16.71 31.21 7.72
N GLU A 146 15.79 32.00 8.26
CA GLU A 146 14.65 31.46 9.02
C GLU A 146 13.73 30.64 8.09
N VAL A 147 13.47 29.39 8.45
CA VAL A 147 12.60 28.52 7.64
C VAL A 147 11.13 28.90 7.86
N ARG A 148 10.52 29.49 6.83
CA ARG A 148 9.08 29.81 6.77
C ARG A 148 8.46 29.28 5.48
N VAL A 149 8.66 27.99 5.24
CA VAL A 149 8.23 27.32 4.01
C VAL A 149 6.84 26.71 4.20
N GLU A 150 5.92 26.99 3.26
CA GLU A 150 4.62 26.33 3.24
C GLU A 150 4.79 24.80 3.13
N GLY A 151 4.05 24.05 3.95
CA GLY A 151 4.16 22.60 4.02
C GLY A 151 5.28 22.08 4.93
N VAL A 152 6.08 22.97 5.55
CA VAL A 152 7.11 22.55 6.52
C VAL A 152 6.64 22.80 7.94
N ALA A 153 6.67 21.74 8.74
CA ALA A 153 6.52 21.78 10.18
C ALA A 153 7.87 21.72 10.87
N GLN A 154 8.05 22.48 11.96
CA GLN A 154 9.28 22.58 12.74
C GLN A 154 8.96 22.95 14.21
N ARG A 155 9.97 22.94 15.07
CA ARG A 155 9.82 23.48 16.45
C ARG A 155 10.08 24.99 16.45
N LEU A 156 9.08 25.75 16.84
CA LEU A 156 9.21 27.19 17.12
C LEU A 156 8.97 27.44 18.60
N HIS A 157 9.93 28.08 19.25
CA HIS A 157 9.87 28.33 20.72
C HIS A 157 9.54 27.06 21.55
N GLY A 158 10.13 25.91 21.17
CA GLY A 158 9.94 24.63 21.84
C GLY A 158 8.62 23.92 21.54
N LYS A 159 7.80 24.44 20.62
CA LYS A 159 6.52 23.82 20.23
C LYS A 159 6.50 23.44 18.76
N ALA A 160 5.93 22.29 18.43
CA ALA A 160 5.68 21.88 17.05
C ALA A 160 4.73 22.87 16.38
N SER A 161 5.13 23.39 15.23
CA SER A 161 4.40 24.40 14.47
C SER A 161 4.49 24.13 12.98
N LEU A 162 3.38 24.31 12.28
CA LEU A 162 3.30 24.28 10.81
C LEU A 162 2.99 25.69 10.33
N ALA A 163 3.83 26.25 9.45
CA ALA A 163 3.65 27.61 8.96
C ALA A 163 2.30 27.77 8.23
N ARG A 164 2.09 26.95 7.21
CA ARG A 164 0.86 26.87 6.41
C ARG A 164 0.93 25.60 5.57
N MET A 165 -0.22 25.00 5.26
CA MET A 165 -0.30 23.92 4.30
C MET A 165 0.00 24.42 2.88
N ARG A 166 0.88 23.73 2.17
CA ARG A 166 1.12 23.99 0.75
C ARG A 166 -0.06 23.44 -0.06
N PRO A 167 -0.56 24.18 -1.07
CA PRO A 167 -1.48 23.62 -2.06
C PRO A 167 -0.87 22.44 -2.80
N LEU A 168 -1.71 21.47 -3.15
CA LEU A 168 -1.28 20.32 -3.97
C LEU A 168 -0.87 20.77 -5.38
N CYS A 169 0.07 20.06 -6.00
CA CYS A 169 0.44 20.28 -7.38
C CYS A 169 -0.75 20.00 -8.33
N GLU A 170 -1.38 21.02 -8.85
CA GLU A 170 -2.58 20.91 -9.69
C GLU A 170 -2.29 20.23 -11.05
N SER A 171 -1.08 20.41 -11.60
CA SER A 171 -0.64 19.81 -12.87
C SER A 171 0.61 18.96 -12.65
N PRO A 172 0.47 17.64 -12.46
CA PRO A 172 1.62 16.76 -12.25
C PRO A 172 2.62 16.72 -13.43
N ASP A 173 2.21 17.13 -14.63
CA ASP A 173 3.10 17.24 -15.80
C ASP A 173 4.23 18.28 -15.62
N ARG A 174 4.09 19.19 -14.66
CA ARG A 174 5.14 20.17 -14.30
C ARG A 174 6.35 19.54 -13.63
N LEU A 175 6.15 18.38 -13.02
CA LEU A 175 7.21 17.68 -12.32
C LEU A 175 8.17 17.04 -13.34
N ALA A 176 9.46 17.07 -13.05
CA ALA A 176 10.43 16.30 -13.80
C ALA A 176 10.15 14.80 -13.60
N PHE A 177 10.53 13.97 -14.57
CA PHE A 177 10.46 12.52 -14.38
C PHE A 177 11.32 12.10 -13.19
N PRO A 178 10.87 11.13 -12.39
CA PRO A 178 11.55 10.78 -11.15
C PRO A 178 12.93 10.19 -11.41
N LEU A 179 13.90 10.53 -10.56
CA LEU A 179 15.19 9.85 -10.53
C LEU A 179 14.98 8.37 -10.18
N ARG A 180 15.68 7.52 -10.90
CA ARG A 180 15.59 6.06 -10.75
C ARG A 180 16.99 5.45 -10.70
N PRO A 181 17.79 5.69 -9.64
CA PRO A 181 19.18 5.25 -9.59
C PRO A 181 19.35 3.73 -9.60
N PHE A 182 18.27 2.99 -9.30
CA PHE A 182 18.29 1.53 -9.18
C PHE A 182 17.44 0.83 -10.25
N VAL A 183 16.98 1.56 -11.26
CA VAL A 183 16.05 1.02 -12.28
C VAL A 183 16.61 -0.21 -13.01
N GLU A 184 17.92 -0.30 -13.19
CA GLU A 184 18.56 -1.45 -13.85
C GLU A 184 18.25 -2.78 -13.17
N SER A 185 18.16 -2.78 -11.83
CA SER A 185 17.86 -3.97 -11.03
C SER A 185 16.37 -4.24 -10.82
N GLU A 186 15.48 -3.38 -11.33
CA GLU A 186 14.03 -3.55 -11.20
C GLU A 186 13.49 -4.39 -12.36
N GLU A 187 12.79 -5.49 -12.06
CA GLU A 187 12.08 -6.30 -13.06
C GLU A 187 10.79 -5.58 -13.50
N THR A 188 10.03 -5.06 -12.54
CA THR A 188 8.82 -4.25 -12.78
C THR A 188 9.06 -2.82 -12.31
N VAL A 189 8.82 -1.85 -13.19
CA VAL A 189 9.07 -0.43 -12.90
C VAL A 189 7.77 0.27 -12.51
N SER A 190 7.76 0.94 -11.36
CA SER A 190 6.61 1.71 -10.89
C SER A 190 6.44 3.01 -11.67
N ILE A 191 5.21 3.34 -12.04
CA ILE A 191 4.82 4.58 -12.72
C ILE A 191 3.67 5.23 -11.96
N LEU A 192 3.63 6.56 -11.93
CA LEU A 192 2.45 7.33 -11.53
C LEU A 192 1.88 8.04 -12.76
N ALA A 193 0.70 7.65 -13.19
CA ALA A 193 -0.06 8.34 -14.24
C ALA A 193 -1.04 9.36 -13.65
N SER A 194 -1.31 9.29 -12.34
CA SER A 194 -2.17 10.22 -11.62
C SER A 194 -1.81 10.29 -10.14
N ARG A 195 -2.36 11.28 -9.44
CA ARG A 195 -2.23 11.45 -7.99
C ARG A 195 -3.61 11.67 -7.37
N GLY A 196 -3.76 11.17 -6.14
CA GLY A 196 -5.01 11.30 -5.40
C GLY A 196 -6.14 10.40 -5.92
N CYS A 197 -7.31 10.56 -5.34
CA CYS A 197 -8.52 9.83 -5.70
C CYS A 197 -9.73 10.75 -5.63
N TYR A 198 -10.75 10.46 -6.39
CA TYR A 198 -12.00 11.23 -6.38
C TYR A 198 -13.02 10.72 -5.35
N ASN A 199 -12.68 9.70 -4.57
CA ASN A 199 -13.56 9.11 -3.55
C ASN A 199 -13.01 9.32 -2.13
N GLN A 200 -13.89 9.19 -1.12
CA GLN A 200 -13.57 9.32 0.32
C GLN A 200 -13.88 8.01 1.06
N CYS A 201 -13.23 6.91 0.66
CA CYS A 201 -13.38 5.66 1.42
C CYS A 201 -12.90 5.85 2.86
N SER A 202 -13.67 5.35 3.83
CA SER A 202 -13.42 5.58 5.25
C SER A 202 -12.12 5.00 5.77
N PHE A 203 -11.60 3.96 5.10
CA PHE A 203 -10.35 3.27 5.43
C PHE A 203 -9.11 3.85 4.74
N CYS A 204 -9.28 4.71 3.73
CA CYS A 204 -8.20 5.08 2.81
C CYS A 204 -7.45 6.32 3.31
N LEU A 205 -6.10 6.24 3.27
CA LEU A 205 -5.21 7.35 3.63
C LEU A 205 -5.16 8.46 2.57
N VAL A 206 -5.47 8.15 1.31
CA VAL A 206 -5.34 9.13 0.20
C VAL A 206 -6.12 10.41 0.46
N PRO A 207 -7.42 10.38 0.83
CA PRO A 207 -8.14 11.61 1.18
C PRO A 207 -7.58 12.33 2.42
N ALA A 208 -7.04 11.59 3.39
CA ALA A 208 -6.46 12.19 4.60
C ALA A 208 -5.25 13.08 4.26
N LEU A 209 -4.45 12.65 3.28
CA LEU A 209 -3.30 13.42 2.79
C LEU A 209 -3.71 14.67 2.02
N ASP A 210 -4.82 14.59 1.30
CA ASP A 210 -5.39 15.70 0.54
C ASP A 210 -6.27 16.62 1.43
N GLN A 211 -6.02 16.63 2.75
CA GLN A 211 -6.76 17.44 3.73
C GLN A 211 -8.26 17.15 3.75
N GLY A 212 -8.64 15.90 3.57
CA GLY A 212 -10.04 15.48 3.49
C GLY A 212 -10.74 15.86 2.18
N LYS A 213 -10.00 16.34 1.16
CA LYS A 213 -10.54 16.68 -0.16
C LYS A 213 -10.34 15.54 -1.15
N THR A 214 -11.36 15.32 -1.98
CA THR A 214 -11.27 14.36 -3.08
C THR A 214 -10.66 15.04 -4.30
N ARG A 215 -9.38 14.82 -4.54
CA ARG A 215 -8.66 15.44 -5.66
C ARG A 215 -7.90 14.40 -6.46
N TRP A 216 -8.44 14.05 -7.59
CA TRP A 216 -7.74 13.27 -8.60
C TRP A 216 -7.08 14.22 -9.61
N ARG A 217 -5.80 14.01 -9.90
CA ARG A 217 -5.00 14.86 -10.80
C ARG A 217 -4.22 13.95 -11.74
N GLY A 218 -4.66 13.86 -12.99
CA GLY A 218 -4.01 13.05 -14.02
C GLY A 218 -2.85 13.77 -14.70
N ARG A 219 -1.79 13.04 -14.99
CA ARG A 219 -0.78 13.45 -15.98
C ARG A 219 -1.38 13.30 -17.38
N SER A 220 -0.92 14.08 -18.34
CA SER A 220 -1.31 13.90 -19.74
C SER A 220 -0.84 12.55 -20.28
N PRO A 221 -1.56 11.94 -21.22
CA PRO A 221 -1.12 10.73 -21.90
C PRO A 221 0.25 10.89 -22.56
N GLU A 222 0.55 12.09 -23.07
CA GLU A 222 1.80 12.47 -23.70
C GLU A 222 2.95 12.39 -22.70
N ASN A 223 2.78 12.98 -21.51
CA ASN A 223 3.78 13.03 -20.46
C ASN A 223 4.08 11.62 -19.91
N VAL A 224 3.04 10.81 -19.66
CA VAL A 224 3.22 9.42 -19.18
C VAL A 224 3.90 8.55 -20.24
N SER A 225 3.47 8.63 -21.50
CA SER A 225 4.07 7.83 -22.57
C SER A 225 5.52 8.21 -22.86
N ALA A 226 5.89 9.48 -22.68
CA ALA A 226 7.28 9.93 -22.83
C ALA A 226 8.19 9.29 -21.76
N GLU A 227 7.79 9.31 -20.46
CA GLU A 227 8.54 8.66 -19.39
C GLU A 227 8.70 7.16 -19.64
N ILE A 228 7.64 6.47 -20.04
CA ILE A 228 7.69 5.04 -20.33
C ILE A 228 8.61 4.77 -21.54
N SER A 229 8.55 5.61 -22.59
CA SER A 229 9.43 5.47 -23.75
C SER A 229 10.92 5.60 -23.40
N GLU A 230 11.29 6.51 -22.48
CA GLU A 230 12.66 6.60 -21.96
C GLU A 230 13.06 5.29 -21.26
N LEU A 231 12.19 4.74 -20.41
CA LEU A 231 12.46 3.50 -19.68
C LEU A 231 12.53 2.29 -20.63
N VAL A 232 11.70 2.25 -21.67
CA VAL A 232 11.78 1.22 -22.72
C VAL A 232 13.11 1.30 -23.48
N SER A 233 13.63 2.50 -23.74
CA SER A 233 14.95 2.67 -24.36
C SER A 233 16.09 2.14 -23.48
N MET A 234 15.87 2.04 -22.16
CA MET A 234 16.77 1.42 -21.18
C MET A 234 16.52 -0.10 -21.04
N GLY A 235 15.65 -0.69 -21.87
CA GLY A 235 15.36 -2.13 -21.88
C GLY A 235 14.23 -2.59 -20.96
N LYS A 236 13.51 -1.66 -20.29
CA LYS A 236 12.40 -2.00 -19.40
C LYS A 236 11.15 -2.34 -20.18
N LYS A 237 10.42 -3.40 -19.76
CA LYS A 237 9.24 -3.91 -20.46
C LYS A 237 8.04 -4.16 -19.57
N ASP A 238 8.24 -4.31 -18.27
CA ASP A 238 7.15 -4.54 -17.32
C ASP A 238 7.00 -3.36 -16.37
N PHE A 239 5.76 -2.87 -16.22
CA PHE A 239 5.43 -1.67 -15.46
C PHE A 239 4.28 -1.92 -14.49
N TYR A 240 4.22 -1.14 -13.42
CA TYR A 240 3.06 -1.10 -12.56
C TYR A 240 2.65 0.35 -12.25
N PHE A 241 1.42 0.70 -12.59
CA PHE A 241 0.86 2.01 -12.24
C PHE A 241 0.41 1.97 -10.77
N VAL A 242 1.17 2.63 -9.91
CA VAL A 242 0.92 2.73 -8.45
C VAL A 242 -0.05 3.87 -8.10
N ASP A 243 -0.92 4.21 -9.03
CA ASP A 243 -1.96 5.23 -8.88
C ASP A 243 -3.04 4.74 -7.91
N PRO A 244 -3.46 5.53 -6.91
CA PRO A 244 -4.61 5.16 -6.06
C PRO A 244 -5.91 4.94 -6.84
N ASN A 245 -6.01 5.51 -8.03
CA ASN A 245 -7.02 5.25 -9.05
C ASN A 245 -6.51 5.68 -10.42
N PHE A 246 -6.13 4.75 -11.26
CA PHE A 246 -5.54 5.00 -12.58
C PHE A 246 -6.51 5.73 -13.54
N VAL A 247 -7.77 5.31 -13.57
CA VAL A 247 -8.74 5.79 -14.58
C VAL A 247 -9.15 7.25 -14.31
N GLY A 248 -9.44 7.58 -13.06
CA GLY A 248 -9.94 8.90 -12.70
C GLY A 248 -11.46 9.08 -12.92
N PRO A 249 -11.99 10.26 -12.58
CA PRO A 249 -13.43 10.47 -12.50
C PRO A 249 -14.09 10.62 -13.87
N GLY A 250 -15.27 10.01 -13.99
CA GLY A 250 -16.23 10.25 -15.06
C GLY A 250 -15.79 9.89 -16.49
N PRO A 251 -16.44 10.46 -17.50
CA PRO A 251 -16.13 10.20 -18.92
C PRO A 251 -14.74 10.68 -19.34
N GLU A 252 -14.28 11.80 -18.82
CA GLU A 252 -12.98 12.39 -19.19
C GLU A 252 -11.81 11.55 -18.69
N GLY A 253 -11.90 11.00 -17.45
CA GLY A 253 -10.91 10.05 -16.95
C GLY A 253 -10.79 8.82 -17.84
N LYS A 254 -11.92 8.22 -18.21
CA LYS A 254 -11.97 7.07 -19.13
C LYS A 254 -11.40 7.41 -20.52
N LYS A 255 -11.74 8.55 -21.07
CA LYS A 255 -11.22 9.04 -22.37
C LYS A 255 -9.70 9.21 -22.31
N ARG A 256 -9.17 9.86 -21.24
CA ARG A 256 -7.73 10.00 -21.01
C ARG A 256 -7.05 8.63 -20.97
N SER A 257 -7.60 7.67 -20.23
CA SER A 257 -7.02 6.32 -20.10
C SER A 257 -7.02 5.56 -21.43
N VAL A 258 -8.05 5.72 -22.28
CA VAL A 258 -8.07 5.17 -23.64
C VAL A 258 -7.00 5.80 -24.52
N VAL A 259 -6.82 7.14 -24.45
CA VAL A 259 -5.76 7.82 -25.21
C VAL A 259 -4.38 7.34 -24.77
N LEU A 260 -4.16 7.20 -23.45
CA LEU A 260 -2.91 6.66 -22.92
C LEU A 260 -2.68 5.22 -23.39
N ALA A 261 -3.68 4.34 -23.27
CA ALA A 261 -3.58 2.96 -23.74
C ALA A 261 -3.15 2.86 -25.22
N ARG A 262 -3.73 3.70 -26.09
CA ARG A 262 -3.36 3.74 -27.50
C ARG A 262 -1.92 4.15 -27.75
N ARG A 263 -1.37 5.07 -26.95
CA ARG A 263 0.04 5.47 -27.02
C ARG A 263 0.99 4.38 -26.52
N LEU A 264 0.57 3.60 -25.51
CA LEU A 264 1.39 2.51 -24.95
C LEU A 264 1.42 1.27 -25.85
N ARG A 265 0.41 1.06 -26.71
CA ARG A 265 0.24 -0.13 -27.54
C ARG A 265 1.49 -0.47 -28.36
N ASP A 266 2.11 0.53 -28.94
CA ASP A 266 3.24 0.35 -29.84
C ASP A 266 4.59 0.21 -29.13
N LEU A 267 4.60 0.34 -27.78
CA LEU A 267 5.82 0.23 -26.98
C LEU A 267 6.19 -1.23 -26.63
N GLY A 268 5.30 -2.19 -26.87
CA GLY A 268 5.56 -3.61 -26.62
C GLY A 268 5.81 -3.95 -25.15
N ILE A 269 5.09 -3.29 -24.25
CA ILE A 269 5.21 -3.42 -22.80
C ILE A 269 4.10 -4.27 -22.21
N THR A 270 4.32 -4.75 -20.96
CA THR A 270 3.27 -5.25 -20.07
C THR A 270 3.10 -4.32 -18.89
N PHE A 271 1.89 -4.26 -18.34
CA PHE A 271 1.69 -3.44 -17.14
C PHE A 271 0.54 -3.94 -16.25
N GLY A 272 0.63 -3.54 -14.97
CA GLY A 272 -0.42 -3.66 -13.98
C GLY A 272 -0.97 -2.30 -13.58
N MET A 273 -2.19 -2.26 -13.01
CA MET A 273 -2.79 -1.04 -12.46
C MET A 273 -3.89 -1.35 -11.44
N GLU A 274 -4.30 -0.30 -10.73
CA GLU A 274 -5.40 -0.34 -9.78
C GLU A 274 -6.53 0.61 -10.18
N THR A 275 -7.77 0.19 -9.97
CA THR A 275 -8.93 1.05 -10.22
C THR A 275 -10.16 0.63 -9.42
N ARG A 276 -11.15 1.50 -9.42
CA ARG A 276 -12.46 1.24 -8.81
C ARG A 276 -13.34 0.46 -9.79
N ALA A 277 -14.18 -0.43 -9.28
CA ALA A 277 -15.09 -1.23 -10.11
C ALA A 277 -16.04 -0.40 -10.97
N ASN A 278 -16.48 0.79 -10.53
CA ASN A 278 -17.36 1.67 -11.32
C ASN A 278 -16.65 2.34 -12.50
N ASP A 279 -15.33 2.28 -12.57
CA ASP A 279 -14.56 2.84 -13.70
C ASP A 279 -14.36 1.81 -14.81
N VAL A 280 -14.57 0.53 -14.50
CA VAL A 280 -14.44 -0.58 -15.47
C VAL A 280 -15.59 -0.56 -16.48
N THR A 281 -15.22 -0.56 -17.78
CA THR A 281 -16.15 -0.75 -18.88
C THR A 281 -15.52 -1.64 -19.95
N PRO A 282 -16.32 -2.45 -20.73
CA PRO A 282 -15.75 -3.34 -21.74
C PRO A 282 -14.84 -2.63 -22.74
N GLY A 283 -15.24 -1.44 -23.20
CA GLY A 283 -14.45 -0.66 -24.16
C GLY A 283 -13.10 -0.20 -23.58
N LEU A 284 -13.08 0.27 -22.32
CA LEU A 284 -11.85 0.69 -21.66
C LEU A 284 -10.91 -0.49 -21.42
N VAL A 285 -11.42 -1.58 -20.84
CA VAL A 285 -10.60 -2.77 -20.55
C VAL A 285 -10.03 -3.37 -21.84
N GLY A 286 -10.86 -3.45 -22.90
CA GLY A 286 -10.41 -3.94 -24.20
C GLY A 286 -9.27 -3.11 -24.82
N GLU A 287 -9.28 -1.77 -24.66
CA GLU A 287 -8.17 -0.92 -25.11
C GLU A 287 -6.92 -1.07 -24.24
N LEU A 288 -7.08 -1.20 -22.92
CA LEU A 288 -5.97 -1.43 -21.99
C LEU A 288 -5.30 -2.80 -22.22
N VAL A 289 -6.07 -3.87 -22.45
CA VAL A 289 -5.52 -5.20 -22.76
C VAL A 289 -4.74 -5.18 -24.06
N LYS A 290 -5.25 -4.51 -25.10
CA LYS A 290 -4.51 -4.33 -26.37
C LYS A 290 -3.21 -3.54 -26.19
N ALA A 291 -3.13 -2.72 -25.14
CA ALA A 291 -1.95 -1.93 -24.80
C ALA A 291 -0.94 -2.67 -23.92
N GLY A 292 -1.27 -3.89 -23.46
CA GLY A 292 -0.39 -4.71 -22.62
C GLY A 292 -0.79 -4.81 -21.16
N LEU A 293 -2.05 -4.47 -20.79
CA LEU A 293 -2.55 -4.72 -19.43
C LEU A 293 -2.58 -6.23 -19.15
N THR A 294 -1.89 -6.66 -18.10
CA THR A 294 -1.81 -8.06 -17.65
C THR A 294 -2.29 -8.26 -16.22
N ARG A 295 -2.26 -7.22 -15.38
CA ARG A 295 -2.62 -7.26 -13.97
C ARG A 295 -3.57 -6.12 -13.65
N LEU A 296 -4.73 -6.42 -13.05
CA LEU A 296 -5.73 -5.42 -12.70
C LEU A 296 -6.28 -5.68 -11.31
N LEU A 297 -6.00 -4.78 -10.37
CA LEU A 297 -6.58 -4.79 -9.04
C LEU A 297 -7.84 -3.95 -9.00
N LEU A 298 -8.94 -4.58 -8.55
CA LEU A 298 -10.24 -3.94 -8.38
C LEU A 298 -10.54 -3.74 -6.89
N GLY A 299 -10.74 -2.51 -6.48
CA GLY A 299 -11.25 -2.22 -5.15
C GLY A 299 -12.75 -2.57 -5.05
N ILE A 300 -13.06 -3.78 -4.64
CA ILE A 300 -14.42 -4.33 -4.44
C ILE A 300 -14.91 -4.10 -3.01
N GLU A 301 -14.08 -4.35 -2.05
CA GLU A 301 -14.18 -4.20 -0.59
C GLU A 301 -15.20 -5.10 0.10
N SER A 302 -16.42 -5.29 -0.44
CA SER A 302 -17.45 -6.13 0.19
C SER A 302 -18.52 -6.58 -0.79
N GLY A 303 -19.14 -7.71 -0.50
CA GLY A 303 -20.37 -8.23 -1.12
C GLY A 303 -21.66 -7.72 -0.46
N ARG A 304 -21.61 -6.78 0.49
CA ARG A 304 -22.77 -6.27 1.24
C ARG A 304 -22.98 -4.78 1.02
N PRO A 305 -24.20 -4.33 0.65
CA PRO A 305 -24.49 -2.92 0.44
C PRO A 305 -24.28 -2.06 1.68
N ASP A 306 -24.61 -2.58 2.86
CA ASP A 306 -24.49 -1.84 4.13
C ASP A 306 -23.02 -1.66 4.52
N VAL A 307 -22.18 -2.68 4.30
CA VAL A 307 -20.72 -2.60 4.50
C VAL A 307 -20.11 -1.58 3.52
N LEU A 308 -20.43 -1.66 2.24
CA LEU A 308 -19.96 -0.70 1.23
C LEU A 308 -20.33 0.75 1.58
N ARG A 309 -21.53 0.96 2.16
CA ARG A 309 -21.97 2.27 2.62
C ARG A 309 -21.14 2.76 3.81
N ARG A 310 -20.88 1.91 4.81
CA ARG A 310 -20.02 2.23 5.97
C ARG A 310 -18.59 2.55 5.55
N LEU A 311 -18.07 1.80 4.57
CA LEU A 311 -16.74 2.04 3.99
C LEU A 311 -16.68 3.28 3.08
N GLY A 312 -17.78 3.99 2.85
CA GLY A 312 -17.83 5.16 1.97
C GLY A 312 -17.53 4.83 0.50
N LYS A 313 -17.79 3.58 0.09
CA LYS A 313 -17.42 3.12 -1.27
C LYS A 313 -18.35 3.65 -2.36
N HIS A 314 -19.62 3.95 -2.04
CA HIS A 314 -20.64 4.50 -2.94
C HIS A 314 -20.78 3.72 -4.27
N ILE A 315 -20.86 2.39 -4.18
CA ILE A 315 -20.94 1.48 -5.31
C ILE A 315 -21.95 0.35 -5.00
N SER A 316 -22.61 -0.19 -6.01
CA SER A 316 -23.53 -1.32 -5.84
C SER A 316 -22.83 -2.66 -6.04
N ILE A 317 -23.40 -3.71 -5.45
CA ILE A 317 -22.93 -5.10 -5.64
C ILE A 317 -22.96 -5.48 -7.12
N THR A 318 -24.03 -5.15 -7.84
CA THR A 318 -24.14 -5.42 -9.28
C THR A 318 -23.04 -4.72 -10.08
N CYS A 319 -22.58 -3.53 -9.65
CA CYS A 319 -21.46 -2.87 -10.29
C CYS A 319 -20.14 -3.64 -10.06
N ASN A 320 -19.92 -4.15 -8.84
CA ASN A 320 -18.78 -4.99 -8.52
C ASN A 320 -18.77 -6.28 -9.35
N GLU A 321 -19.90 -6.99 -9.41
CA GLU A 321 -20.07 -8.24 -10.18
C GLU A 321 -19.83 -8.00 -11.69
N ARG A 322 -20.38 -6.92 -12.23
CA ARG A 322 -20.17 -6.55 -13.64
C ARG A 322 -18.70 -6.21 -13.93
N ALA A 323 -18.01 -5.53 -13.03
CA ALA A 323 -16.60 -5.22 -13.20
C ALA A 323 -15.75 -6.50 -13.26
N ILE A 324 -15.98 -7.45 -12.34
CA ILE A 324 -15.32 -8.76 -12.33
C ILE A 324 -15.57 -9.49 -13.64
N ALA A 325 -16.85 -9.60 -14.09
CA ALA A 325 -17.20 -10.24 -15.33
C ALA A 325 -16.54 -9.58 -16.54
N THR A 326 -16.55 -8.25 -16.63
CA THR A 326 -15.93 -7.49 -17.72
C THR A 326 -14.42 -7.76 -17.83
N VAL A 327 -13.72 -7.85 -16.71
CA VAL A 327 -12.27 -8.15 -16.71
C VAL A 327 -12.01 -9.56 -17.21
N ARG A 328 -12.82 -10.55 -16.77
CA ARG A 328 -12.71 -11.93 -17.23
C ARG A 328 -13.07 -12.10 -18.70
N GLU A 329 -14.10 -11.42 -19.19
CA GLU A 329 -14.45 -11.39 -20.61
C GLU A 329 -13.33 -10.83 -21.49
N ALA A 330 -12.50 -9.96 -20.93
CA ALA A 330 -11.30 -9.45 -21.60
C ALA A 330 -10.08 -10.38 -21.51
N GLY A 331 -10.21 -11.56 -20.89
CA GLY A 331 -9.15 -12.57 -20.77
C GLY A 331 -8.23 -12.38 -19.57
N LEU A 332 -8.57 -11.52 -18.61
CA LEU A 332 -7.79 -11.32 -17.40
C LEU A 332 -8.49 -11.91 -16.17
N GLU A 333 -7.72 -12.38 -15.20
CA GLU A 333 -8.23 -12.71 -13.87
C GLU A 333 -8.02 -11.49 -12.97
N PRO A 334 -9.09 -10.89 -12.39
CA PRO A 334 -8.94 -9.69 -11.57
C PRO A 334 -8.34 -10.03 -10.22
N GLU A 335 -7.44 -9.19 -9.74
CA GLU A 335 -7.05 -9.09 -8.34
C GLU A 335 -8.11 -8.28 -7.59
N ILE A 336 -8.36 -8.61 -6.33
CA ILE A 336 -9.49 -8.06 -5.58
C ILE A 336 -9.00 -7.47 -4.25
N GLY A 337 -9.19 -6.15 -4.08
CA GLY A 337 -9.18 -5.55 -2.76
C GLY A 337 -10.51 -5.86 -2.05
N PHE A 338 -10.45 -6.48 -0.86
CA PHE A 338 -11.62 -6.94 -0.12
C PHE A 338 -11.41 -6.84 1.38
N ILE A 339 -12.41 -6.40 2.12
CA ILE A 339 -12.41 -6.31 3.57
C ILE A 339 -13.46 -7.32 4.07
N MET A 340 -13.00 -8.50 4.49
CA MET A 340 -13.88 -9.54 5.01
C MET A 340 -14.46 -9.12 6.35
N PHE A 341 -13.63 -8.54 7.23
CA PHE A 341 -13.97 -8.22 8.60
C PHE A 341 -13.89 -6.71 8.85
N ASP A 342 -15.04 -6.09 9.05
CA ASP A 342 -15.19 -4.72 9.53
C ASP A 342 -15.78 -4.76 10.96
N ALA A 343 -15.31 -3.91 11.85
CA ALA A 343 -15.67 -3.92 13.27
C ALA A 343 -17.19 -3.85 13.56
N ALA A 344 -17.96 -3.26 12.64
CA ALA A 344 -19.42 -3.18 12.75
C ALA A 344 -20.16 -4.29 11.99
N SER A 345 -19.44 -5.26 11.40
CA SER A 345 -20.05 -6.39 10.69
C SER A 345 -20.71 -7.37 11.64
N THR A 346 -21.80 -7.96 11.17
CA THR A 346 -22.49 -9.09 11.78
C THR A 346 -22.06 -10.41 11.13
N LEU A 347 -22.35 -11.56 11.75
CA LEU A 347 -22.12 -12.87 11.12
C LEU A 347 -22.88 -13.02 9.78
N ASN A 348 -24.06 -12.40 9.65
CA ASN A 348 -24.78 -12.37 8.36
C ASN A 348 -24.00 -11.58 7.29
N ASP A 349 -23.33 -10.49 7.66
CA ASP A 349 -22.50 -9.75 6.71
C ASP A 349 -21.32 -10.61 6.22
N ILE A 350 -20.70 -11.36 7.13
CA ILE A 350 -19.61 -12.30 6.81
C ILE A 350 -20.11 -13.44 5.91
N ALA A 351 -21.26 -14.04 6.23
CA ALA A 351 -21.89 -15.08 5.41
C ALA A 351 -22.18 -14.59 3.98
N ASP A 352 -22.70 -13.38 3.83
CA ASP A 352 -23.01 -12.81 2.52
C ASP A 352 -21.76 -12.39 1.75
N ASN A 353 -20.71 -11.92 2.44
CA ASN A 353 -19.38 -11.71 1.85
C ASN A 353 -18.82 -13.03 1.29
N LEU A 354 -18.88 -14.11 2.06
CA LEU A 354 -18.44 -15.43 1.59
C LEU A 354 -19.21 -15.87 0.35
N LYS A 355 -20.56 -15.79 0.36
CA LYS A 355 -21.42 -16.11 -0.80
C LYS A 355 -21.08 -15.24 -2.02
N PHE A 356 -20.76 -13.96 -1.81
CA PHE A 356 -20.32 -13.08 -2.89
C PHE A 356 -19.02 -13.57 -3.54
N LEU A 357 -18.03 -13.94 -2.73
CA LEU A 357 -16.75 -14.47 -3.21
C LEU A 357 -16.94 -15.78 -3.96
N GLU A 358 -17.75 -16.70 -3.43
CA GLU A 358 -18.05 -18.00 -4.06
C GLU A 358 -18.75 -17.85 -5.40
N ARG A 359 -19.85 -17.10 -5.48
CA ARG A 359 -20.63 -16.95 -6.73
C ARG A 359 -19.88 -16.20 -7.81
N ASN A 360 -18.87 -15.42 -7.43
CA ASN A 360 -17.98 -14.75 -8.38
C ASN A 360 -16.69 -15.56 -8.68
N GLY A 361 -16.56 -16.81 -8.16
CA GLY A 361 -15.42 -17.67 -8.41
C GLY A 361 -14.09 -17.06 -7.97
N LEU A 362 -14.05 -16.42 -6.80
CA LEU A 362 -12.86 -15.72 -6.28
C LEU A 362 -12.10 -16.56 -5.24
N LEU A 363 -12.59 -17.76 -4.90
CA LEU A 363 -12.00 -18.66 -3.90
C LEU A 363 -11.44 -19.94 -4.55
N ASP A 364 -10.68 -19.79 -5.63
CA ASP A 364 -10.10 -20.91 -6.38
C ASP A 364 -8.56 -20.93 -6.42
N ILE A 365 -7.93 -19.90 -5.85
CA ILE A 365 -6.47 -19.74 -5.78
C ILE A 365 -6.07 -19.56 -4.32
N LEU A 366 -5.29 -20.49 -3.76
CA LEU A 366 -4.98 -20.55 -2.33
C LEU A 366 -4.50 -19.23 -1.72
N GLY A 367 -3.53 -18.55 -2.35
CA GLY A 367 -3.02 -17.28 -1.86
C GLY A 367 -4.07 -16.18 -1.85
N ARG A 368 -4.85 -16.06 -2.95
CA ARG A 368 -5.97 -15.13 -3.02
C ARG A 368 -7.03 -15.46 -1.99
N THR A 369 -7.43 -16.72 -1.88
CA THR A 369 -8.42 -17.18 -0.91
C THR A 369 -7.99 -16.86 0.52
N ALA A 370 -6.75 -17.17 0.89
CA ALA A 370 -6.24 -16.89 2.23
C ALA A 370 -6.30 -15.38 2.54
N ASN A 371 -5.89 -14.53 1.61
CA ASN A 371 -5.98 -13.09 1.78
C ASN A 371 -7.43 -12.59 1.91
N LEU A 372 -8.32 -13.04 1.03
CA LEU A 372 -9.71 -12.59 1.05
C LEU A 372 -10.46 -13.04 2.32
N LEU A 373 -10.12 -14.20 2.87
CA LEU A 373 -10.81 -14.77 4.03
C LEU A 373 -10.28 -14.29 5.39
N CYS A 374 -9.17 -13.56 5.44
CA CYS A 374 -8.64 -13.05 6.71
C CYS A 374 -8.52 -11.52 6.78
N HIS A 375 -8.77 -10.81 5.68
CA HIS A 375 -8.48 -9.38 5.65
C HIS A 375 -9.42 -8.58 6.55
N GLU A 376 -8.83 -7.91 7.52
CA GLU A 376 -9.52 -7.00 8.45
C GLU A 376 -9.44 -5.56 7.97
N HIS A 377 -10.42 -4.76 8.33
CA HIS A 377 -10.34 -3.31 8.16
C HIS A 377 -9.22 -2.75 9.04
N ILE A 378 -8.16 -2.27 8.44
CA ILE A 378 -7.07 -1.58 9.14
C ILE A 378 -7.42 -0.10 9.25
N ALA A 379 -7.49 0.42 10.47
CA ALA A 379 -7.78 1.82 10.73
C ALA A 379 -6.49 2.60 10.96
N PHE A 380 -6.19 3.56 10.08
CA PHE A 380 -5.03 4.43 10.23
C PHE A 380 -5.44 5.85 10.63
N LYS A 381 -4.62 6.45 11.50
CA LYS A 381 -4.79 7.82 11.96
C LYS A 381 -4.94 8.81 10.81
N GLY A 382 -5.93 9.68 10.92
CA GLY A 382 -6.28 10.67 9.88
C GLY A 382 -7.32 10.17 8.87
N THR A 383 -7.60 8.86 8.79
CA THR A 383 -8.70 8.37 7.94
C THR A 383 -10.06 8.69 8.56
N PRO A 384 -11.11 8.91 7.73
CA PRO A 384 -12.45 9.16 8.27
C PRO A 384 -12.96 8.05 9.19
N GLY A 385 -12.63 6.78 8.90
CA GLY A 385 -13.01 5.63 9.71
C GLY A 385 -12.34 5.62 11.08
N TYR A 386 -11.04 5.96 11.15
CA TYR A 386 -10.32 6.08 12.41
C TYR A 386 -10.91 7.21 13.29
N LEU A 387 -11.14 8.38 12.70
CA LEU A 387 -11.70 9.51 13.43
C LEU A 387 -13.10 9.20 13.97
N ALA A 388 -13.98 8.62 13.14
CA ALA A 388 -15.30 8.21 13.56
C ALA A 388 -15.29 7.14 14.65
N ALA A 389 -14.37 6.18 14.58
CA ALA A 389 -14.22 5.13 15.59
C ALA A 389 -13.66 5.69 16.91
N LEU A 390 -12.78 6.71 16.85
CA LEU A 390 -12.28 7.41 18.03
C LEU A 390 -13.39 8.19 18.75
N GLU A 391 -14.24 8.91 18.00
CA GLU A 391 -15.40 9.63 18.54
C GLU A 391 -16.44 8.70 19.18
N GLN A 392 -16.51 7.44 18.74
CA GLN A 392 -17.45 6.42 19.25
C GLN A 392 -16.85 5.51 20.32
N ASP A 393 -15.60 5.72 20.74
CA ASP A 393 -14.86 4.84 21.66
C ASP A 393 -14.82 3.37 21.19
N THR A 394 -14.75 3.16 19.87
CA THR A 394 -14.71 1.82 19.24
C THR A 394 -13.35 1.46 18.64
N ILE A 395 -12.31 2.20 19.01
CA ILE A 395 -10.93 1.98 18.58
C ILE A 395 -9.97 2.18 19.74
N ILE A 396 -8.94 1.35 19.80
CA ILE A 396 -7.82 1.53 20.71
C ILE A 396 -6.61 1.94 19.86
N PRO A 397 -6.11 3.19 19.96
CA PRO A 397 -4.91 3.62 19.27
C PRO A 397 -3.72 2.72 19.65
N GLN A 398 -3.01 2.24 18.65
CA GLN A 398 -1.85 1.35 18.79
C GLN A 398 -0.67 1.86 17.96
N GLY A 399 0.47 1.20 18.18
CA GLY A 399 1.70 1.53 17.49
C GLY A 399 2.25 2.91 17.85
N LEU A 400 3.30 3.31 17.14
CA LEU A 400 3.94 4.60 17.40
C LEU A 400 2.98 5.75 17.05
N PHE A 401 2.78 6.68 17.98
CA PHE A 401 1.87 7.84 17.88
C PHE A 401 0.38 7.48 17.74
N GLY A 402 -0.01 6.25 18.05
CA GLY A 402 -1.37 5.78 17.82
C GLY A 402 -1.76 5.80 16.34
N PHE A 403 -0.79 5.59 15.45
CA PHE A 403 -1.02 5.69 14.00
C PHE A 403 -1.92 4.57 13.48
N GLU A 404 -1.81 3.39 14.05
CA GLU A 404 -2.73 2.27 13.82
C GLU A 404 -3.78 2.22 14.92
N GLY A 405 -4.97 1.78 14.58
CA GLY A 405 -6.06 1.58 15.54
C GLY A 405 -6.59 0.17 15.53
N LEU A 406 -6.59 -0.48 16.70
CA LEU A 406 -7.31 -1.72 16.91
C LEU A 406 -8.80 -1.42 17.02
N LEU A 407 -9.56 -1.80 16.00
CA LEU A 407 -11.01 -1.67 15.99
C LEU A 407 -11.66 -2.69 16.92
N LEU A 408 -12.57 -2.24 17.77
CA LEU A 408 -13.33 -3.11 18.68
C LEU A 408 -14.57 -3.65 17.95
N TYR A 409 -14.63 -4.96 17.80
CA TYR A 409 -15.78 -5.61 17.16
C TYR A 409 -17.05 -5.46 18.00
N LYS A 410 -18.13 -4.96 17.40
CA LYS A 410 -19.46 -4.86 18.05
C LYS A 410 -20.05 -6.22 18.39
N ASP A 411 -19.78 -7.22 17.54
CA ASP A 411 -20.11 -8.60 17.77
C ASP A 411 -18.84 -9.40 18.06
N TYR A 412 -18.63 -9.83 19.31
CA TYR A 412 -17.46 -10.60 19.71
C TYR A 412 -17.26 -11.87 18.89
N ARG A 413 -18.35 -12.45 18.33
CA ARG A 413 -18.31 -13.66 17.52
C ARG A 413 -17.60 -13.38 16.18
N VAL A 414 -17.83 -12.21 15.60
CA VAL A 414 -17.10 -11.75 14.38
C VAL A 414 -15.62 -11.54 14.71
N GLY A 415 -15.30 -10.90 15.83
CA GLY A 415 -13.91 -10.69 16.25
C GLY A 415 -13.19 -12.02 16.55
N TRP A 416 -13.87 -12.98 17.18
CA TRP A 416 -13.33 -14.31 17.38
C TRP A 416 -13.05 -15.02 16.05
N LEU A 417 -14.02 -15.01 15.14
CA LEU A 417 -13.85 -15.60 13.79
C LEU A 417 -12.69 -14.96 13.03
N ALA A 418 -12.60 -13.64 13.03
CA ALA A 418 -11.51 -12.90 12.41
C ALA A 418 -10.14 -13.33 12.96
N GLY A 419 -10.02 -13.42 14.29
CA GLY A 419 -8.78 -13.85 14.95
C GLY A 419 -8.36 -15.28 14.60
N VAL A 420 -9.31 -16.22 14.55
CA VAL A 420 -9.04 -17.60 14.13
C VAL A 420 -8.60 -17.64 12.68
N MET A 421 -9.36 -16.99 11.77
CA MET A 421 -9.06 -17.01 10.34
C MET A 421 -7.74 -16.32 10.03
N LYS A 422 -7.40 -15.21 10.71
CA LYS A 422 -6.11 -14.55 10.56
C LYS A 422 -4.95 -15.52 10.84
N LYS A 423 -5.00 -16.28 11.93
CA LYS A 423 -3.96 -17.27 12.26
C LYS A 423 -3.82 -18.35 11.19
N LEU A 424 -4.92 -18.91 10.71
CA LEU A 424 -4.91 -19.97 9.70
C LEU A 424 -4.39 -19.47 8.36
N CYS A 425 -4.91 -18.33 7.90
CA CYS A 425 -4.50 -17.75 6.63
C CYS A 425 -3.04 -17.30 6.66
N HIS A 426 -2.59 -16.62 7.72
CA HIS A 426 -1.19 -16.24 7.87
C HIS A 426 -0.26 -17.45 7.94
N PHE A 427 -0.68 -18.54 8.58
CA PHE A 427 0.07 -19.79 8.55
C PHE A 427 0.25 -20.29 7.12
N LEU A 428 -0.83 -20.41 6.32
CA LEU A 428 -0.75 -20.85 4.93
C LEU A 428 0.09 -19.91 4.06
N LEU A 429 -0.08 -18.61 4.23
CA LEU A 429 0.65 -17.60 3.47
C LEU A 429 2.17 -17.67 3.73
N ARG A 430 2.59 -18.06 4.95
CA ARG A 430 4.01 -18.28 5.28
C ARG A 430 4.58 -19.57 4.68
N GLU A 431 3.75 -20.59 4.55
CA GLU A 431 4.16 -21.85 3.91
C GLU A 431 4.35 -21.70 2.39
N MET A 432 3.91 -20.59 1.77
CA MET A 432 4.05 -20.35 0.34
C MET A 432 5.42 -19.75 0.01
N GLU A 433 6.03 -20.15 -1.13
CA GLU A 433 7.42 -19.85 -1.50
C GLU A 433 7.78 -18.36 -1.65
N LYS A 434 6.82 -17.45 -1.81
CA LYS A 434 7.09 -16.01 -2.00
C LYS A 434 6.05 -15.13 -1.30
N PRO A 435 5.92 -15.17 0.04
CA PRO A 435 4.85 -14.48 0.76
C PRO A 435 4.89 -12.95 0.64
N PHE A 436 6.03 -12.37 0.25
CA PHE A 436 6.23 -10.92 0.15
C PHE A 436 6.27 -10.40 -1.29
N SER A 437 6.10 -11.26 -2.29
CA SER A 437 6.12 -10.83 -3.68
C SER A 437 4.79 -10.17 -4.05
N PRO A 438 4.78 -9.00 -4.70
CA PRO A 438 3.55 -8.43 -5.29
C PRO A 438 2.95 -9.34 -6.36
N VAL A 439 3.77 -10.16 -7.04
CA VAL A 439 3.37 -11.25 -7.92
C VAL A 439 2.64 -12.37 -7.17
N TYR A 440 2.79 -12.41 -5.84
CA TYR A 440 2.06 -13.30 -4.96
C TYR A 440 0.53 -13.21 -5.12
N TRP A 441 0.01 -12.03 -5.36
CA TRP A 441 -1.41 -11.79 -5.60
C TRP A 441 -1.85 -12.22 -7.00
N ALA A 442 -1.03 -11.92 -7.99
CA ALA A 442 -1.21 -12.32 -9.38
C ALA A 442 -0.77 -13.77 -9.64
N GLY A 443 -0.31 -14.45 -8.57
CA GLY A 443 0.39 -15.71 -8.70
C GLY A 443 -0.28 -16.65 -9.64
N GLU A 444 0.49 -17.16 -10.60
CA GLU A 444 0.36 -18.48 -11.17
C GLU A 444 0.34 -19.52 -10.05
N SER A 445 -0.43 -19.27 -9.01
CA SER A 445 -0.63 -20.18 -7.93
C SER A 445 -1.29 -21.40 -8.53
N VAL A 446 -0.64 -22.43 -8.40
CA VAL A 446 -0.95 -23.74 -8.91
C VAL A 446 -2.40 -24.06 -8.57
N ARG A 447 -3.28 -24.05 -9.56
CA ARG A 447 -4.69 -24.45 -9.45
C ARG A 447 -4.83 -25.99 -9.36
N SER A 448 -3.75 -26.70 -9.02
CA SER A 448 -3.69 -28.17 -9.05
C SER A 448 -3.01 -28.74 -7.79
N GLY A 449 -3.27 -29.99 -7.52
CA GLY A 449 -2.62 -30.77 -6.46
C GLY A 449 -2.88 -30.27 -5.05
N PRO A 450 -1.85 -30.22 -4.19
CA PRO A 450 -1.98 -29.87 -2.77
C PRO A 450 -2.51 -28.48 -2.51
N HIS A 451 -2.16 -27.49 -3.37
CA HIS A 451 -2.65 -26.13 -3.22
C HIS A 451 -4.17 -26.04 -3.39
N ARG A 452 -4.72 -26.80 -4.35
CA ARG A 452 -6.18 -26.87 -4.52
C ARG A 452 -6.86 -27.53 -3.33
N ALA A 453 -6.32 -28.64 -2.85
CA ALA A 453 -6.88 -29.35 -1.70
C ALA A 453 -6.82 -28.48 -0.44
N ALA A 454 -5.73 -27.76 -0.20
CA ALA A 454 -5.60 -26.82 0.91
C ALA A 454 -6.55 -25.62 0.77
N ASN A 455 -6.77 -25.14 -0.47
CA ASN A 455 -7.72 -24.08 -0.77
C ASN A 455 -9.15 -24.50 -0.43
N ASP A 456 -9.57 -25.67 -0.91
CA ASP A 456 -10.92 -26.19 -0.69
C ASP A 456 -11.16 -26.45 0.81
N LEU A 457 -10.15 -26.98 1.51
CA LEU A 457 -10.19 -27.19 2.96
C LEU A 457 -10.27 -25.86 3.72
N LEU A 458 -9.51 -24.82 3.31
CA LEU A 458 -9.57 -23.50 3.95
C LEU A 458 -10.97 -22.88 3.86
N VAL A 459 -11.61 -22.99 2.70
CA VAL A 459 -13.00 -22.51 2.50
C VAL A 459 -13.97 -23.33 3.37
N GLU A 460 -13.79 -24.65 3.46
CA GLU A 460 -14.59 -25.51 4.33
C GLU A 460 -14.42 -25.14 5.81
N ILE A 461 -13.18 -24.95 6.25
CA ILE A 461 -12.87 -24.50 7.62
C ILE A 461 -13.55 -23.16 7.91
N PHE A 462 -13.49 -22.20 6.98
CA PHE A 462 -14.17 -20.92 7.16
C PHE A 462 -15.66 -21.11 7.44
N LYS A 463 -16.35 -21.94 6.64
CA LYS A 463 -17.78 -22.26 6.83
C LYS A 463 -18.04 -22.91 8.19
N ARG A 464 -17.22 -23.90 8.56
CA ARG A 464 -17.33 -24.59 9.87
C ARG A 464 -17.15 -23.60 11.03
N MET A 465 -16.19 -22.65 10.92
CA MET A 465 -15.95 -21.65 11.96
C MET A 465 -17.05 -20.59 12.01
N LEU A 466 -17.62 -20.23 10.88
CA LEU A 466 -18.79 -19.34 10.82
C LEU A 466 -20.03 -19.99 11.49
N ASP A 467 -20.35 -21.23 11.15
CA ASP A 467 -21.44 -21.99 11.76
C ASP A 467 -21.22 -22.21 13.28
N PHE A 468 -19.97 -22.36 13.69
CA PHE A 468 -19.60 -22.43 15.10
C PHE A 468 -19.80 -21.10 15.81
N ALA A 469 -19.36 -19.99 15.18
CA ALA A 469 -19.53 -18.65 15.73
C ALA A 469 -21.01 -18.29 15.96
N GLU A 470 -21.92 -18.73 15.08
CA GLU A 470 -23.37 -18.54 15.25
C GLU A 470 -23.92 -19.16 16.54
N LYS A 471 -23.32 -20.26 17.00
CA LYS A 471 -23.75 -21.00 18.20
C LYS A 471 -23.09 -20.48 19.48
N LEU A 472 -22.15 -19.57 19.41
CA LEU A 472 -21.49 -19.00 20.58
C LEU A 472 -22.47 -18.12 21.38
N THR A 473 -22.59 -18.39 22.66
CA THR A 473 -23.40 -17.63 23.62
C THR A 473 -22.53 -16.73 24.53
N SER A 474 -21.22 -16.95 24.55
CA SER A 474 -20.23 -16.15 25.29
C SER A 474 -18.87 -16.24 24.56
N PRO A 475 -17.96 -15.27 24.78
CA PRO A 475 -16.59 -15.35 24.24
C PRO A 475 -15.92 -16.67 24.68
N PRO A 476 -15.34 -17.44 23.75
CA PRO A 476 -14.60 -18.66 24.09
C PRO A 476 -13.33 -18.35 24.88
N ASP A 477 -12.89 -19.32 25.67
CA ASP A 477 -11.60 -19.26 26.36
C ASP A 477 -10.44 -19.14 25.38
N GLY A 478 -9.45 -18.30 25.72
CA GLY A 478 -8.30 -18.04 24.85
C GLY A 478 -7.45 -19.28 24.58
N ASN A 479 -7.15 -20.07 25.62
CA ASN A 479 -6.36 -21.31 25.48
C ASN A 479 -7.09 -22.35 24.62
N TRP A 480 -8.39 -22.45 24.79
CA TRP A 480 -9.20 -23.32 23.93
C TRP A 480 -9.17 -22.85 22.47
N THR A 481 -9.27 -21.55 22.23
CA THR A 481 -9.21 -20.97 20.86
C THR A 481 -7.83 -21.21 20.24
N GLU A 482 -6.74 -21.08 20.99
CA GLU A 482 -5.38 -21.40 20.51
C GLU A 482 -5.25 -22.89 20.16
N GLY A 483 -5.75 -23.78 21.02
CA GLY A 483 -5.75 -25.23 20.75
C GLY A 483 -6.55 -25.60 19.50
N LEU A 484 -7.71 -24.96 19.29
CA LEU A 484 -8.52 -25.13 18.07
C LEU A 484 -7.75 -24.67 16.83
N ALA A 485 -7.19 -23.46 16.86
CA ALA A 485 -6.42 -22.92 15.74
C ALA A 485 -5.21 -23.81 15.41
N ALA A 486 -4.48 -24.29 16.41
CA ALA A 486 -3.35 -25.20 16.23
C ALA A 486 -3.77 -26.51 15.56
N GLY A 487 -4.91 -27.11 15.98
CA GLY A 487 -5.45 -28.31 15.34
C GLY A 487 -5.84 -28.09 13.88
N LEU A 488 -6.46 -26.96 13.56
CA LEU A 488 -6.83 -26.60 12.19
C LEU A 488 -5.61 -26.30 11.31
N MET A 489 -4.57 -25.65 11.86
CA MET A 489 -3.29 -25.45 11.16
C MET A 489 -2.61 -26.78 10.85
N ASP A 490 -2.63 -27.76 11.76
CA ASP A 490 -2.09 -29.11 11.51
C ASP A 490 -2.89 -29.83 10.41
N GLU A 491 -4.21 -29.69 10.36
CA GLU A 491 -5.07 -30.23 9.30
C GLU A 491 -4.72 -29.63 7.93
N LEU A 492 -4.54 -28.30 7.86
CA LEU A 492 -4.12 -27.58 6.66
C LEU A 492 -2.71 -27.97 6.23
N HIS A 493 -1.77 -28.05 7.17
CA HIS A 493 -0.37 -28.43 6.88
C HIS A 493 -0.28 -29.83 6.29
N LYS A 494 -0.98 -30.79 6.88
CA LYS A 494 -1.04 -32.17 6.36
C LYS A 494 -1.60 -32.24 4.94
N THR A 495 -2.55 -31.38 4.60
CA THR A 495 -3.14 -31.30 3.27
C THR A 495 -2.23 -30.62 2.27
N PHE A 496 -1.52 -29.54 2.70
CA PHE A 496 -0.59 -28.78 1.89
C PHE A 496 0.69 -29.57 1.55
N VAL A 497 1.20 -30.39 2.49
CA VAL A 497 2.48 -31.13 2.36
C VAL A 497 2.31 -32.52 1.73
N LYS A 498 1.10 -33.08 1.68
CA LYS A 498 0.81 -34.49 1.34
C LYS A 498 1.06 -34.93 -0.11
N SER A 499 1.70 -34.14 -0.99
CA SER A 499 2.05 -34.64 -2.33
C SER A 499 3.54 -34.52 -2.70
N PRO A 500 4.39 -35.48 -2.30
CA PRO A 500 5.81 -35.49 -2.69
C PRO A 500 6.07 -35.88 -4.15
N LYS A 501 5.07 -36.39 -4.89
CA LYS A 501 5.31 -36.97 -6.22
C LYS A 501 5.21 -36.02 -7.40
N GLU A 502 4.55 -34.87 -7.24
CA GLU A 502 4.38 -33.85 -8.30
C GLU A 502 5.38 -32.70 -8.22
N ALA A 503 6.02 -32.47 -7.06
CA ALA A 503 7.00 -31.40 -6.86
C ALA A 503 8.32 -31.60 -7.65
N HIS A 504 8.54 -32.74 -8.24
CA HIS A 504 9.80 -33.05 -8.98
C HIS A 504 9.76 -32.75 -10.48
N VAL A 505 8.60 -32.45 -11.06
CA VAL A 505 8.46 -32.17 -12.50
C VAL A 505 8.73 -30.71 -12.83
N ASP A 506 8.49 -29.78 -11.92
CA ASP A 506 8.61 -28.33 -12.20
C ASP A 506 10.02 -27.72 -12.00
N ARG A 507 10.98 -28.47 -11.44
CA ARG A 507 12.36 -27.95 -11.27
C ARG A 507 13.19 -27.87 -12.56
N ASN A 508 12.73 -28.43 -13.66
CA ASN A 508 13.46 -28.49 -14.94
C ASN A 508 13.04 -27.43 -15.98
N LEU A 509 12.20 -26.48 -15.63
CA LEU A 509 11.77 -25.40 -16.54
C LEU A 509 12.34 -24.03 -16.16
N ARG A 510 13.40 -24.00 -15.34
CA ARG A 510 14.14 -22.75 -15.06
C ARG A 510 15.57 -22.90 -15.64
N HIS A 511 15.69 -22.58 -16.93
CA HIS A 511 16.90 -22.07 -17.56
C HIS A 511 16.55 -21.00 -18.58
#